data_3f2ada1e835253817c22fed2a064bab6
#
_entry.id   3f2ada1e835253817c22fed2a064bab6
#
_cell.length_a   1.000
_cell.length_b   1.000
_cell.length_c   1.000
_cell.angle_alpha   90.00
_cell.angle_beta   90.00
_cell.angle_gamma   90.00
#
_symmetry.space_group_name_H-M   'P 1'
#
loop_
_entity.id
_entity.type
_entity.pdbx_description
1 polymer ?
#
loop_
_entity_poly.entity_id
_entity_poly.type
_entity_poly.pdbx_seq_one_letter_code
_entity_poly.pdbx_strand_id
1 'polypeptide(L)'
;MKKLLALVLALVMTLSLATVSSNAAFNDANKVKDTYAEAVEVLTGMGVIKGYEDGSFKPEGSITRAEVAAVVYRIYTADVKDKNIGLYAGYSKFDDLTGANWAKGYIGYCANAELVRGYNATKFGPLDNVTGYQALAMILRAMGYDKNGEFTGSGWELHVAQTAQQLGILKNAGAENL
;
A
#
# COMPACT_ATOMS: atom_id res chain seq x y z
N MET A 1 -27.10 30.84 13.95
CA MET A 1 -26.09 30.28 13.04
C MET A 1 -24.71 30.10 13.70
N LYS A 2 -24.11 31.12 14.35
CA LYS A 2 -22.78 31.02 14.99
C LYS A 2 -22.67 29.95 16.09
N LYS A 3 -23.73 29.75 16.90
CA LYS A 3 -23.76 28.75 17.97
C LYS A 3 -23.87 27.32 17.45
N LEU A 4 -24.55 27.09 16.30
CA LEU A 4 -24.66 25.80 15.66
C LEU A 4 -23.30 25.38 15.01
N LEU A 5 -22.60 26.34 14.39
CA LEU A 5 -21.29 26.13 13.82
C LEU A 5 -20.25 25.79 14.88
N ALA A 6 -20.29 26.45 16.05
CA ALA A 6 -19.40 26.15 17.17
C ALA A 6 -19.66 24.73 17.75
N LEU A 7 -20.93 24.31 17.78
CA LEU A 7 -21.30 22.98 18.27
C LEU A 7 -20.87 21.88 17.30
N VAL A 8 -20.94 22.11 15.98
CA VAL A 8 -20.44 21.18 14.95
C VAL A 8 -18.91 21.11 14.99
N LEU A 9 -18.20 22.23 15.15
CA LEU A 9 -16.74 22.24 15.31
C LEU A 9 -16.30 21.51 16.59
N ALA A 10 -17.00 21.70 17.70
CA ALA A 10 -16.71 20.98 18.94
C ALA A 10 -16.96 19.48 18.81
N LEU A 11 -18.01 19.07 18.09
CA LEU A 11 -18.31 17.66 17.82
C LEU A 11 -17.26 17.01 16.91
N VAL A 12 -16.77 17.74 15.91
CA VAL A 12 -15.68 17.26 15.03
C VAL A 12 -14.36 17.14 15.80
N MET A 13 -14.06 18.08 16.72
CA MET A 13 -12.86 17.99 17.55
C MET A 13 -12.93 16.89 18.62
N THR A 14 -14.12 16.55 19.11
CA THR A 14 -14.28 15.44 20.06
C THR A 14 -14.25 14.06 19.37
N LEU A 15 -14.62 13.98 18.09
CA LEU A 15 -14.46 12.75 17.30
C LEU A 15 -12.99 12.46 16.93
N SER A 16 -12.13 13.48 16.86
CA SER A 16 -10.70 13.31 16.60
C SER A 16 -9.91 12.78 17.81
N LEU A 17 -10.54 12.73 18.98
CA LEU A 17 -10.00 12.10 20.20
C LEU A 17 -10.60 10.72 20.49
N ALA A 18 -11.39 10.16 19.55
CA ALA A 18 -11.66 8.73 19.58
C ALA A 18 -10.30 8.04 19.33
N THR A 19 -9.63 7.66 20.41
CA THR A 19 -8.53 6.74 20.38
C THR A 19 -8.98 5.59 19.52
N VAL A 20 -8.39 5.46 18.32
CA VAL A 20 -8.50 4.23 17.54
C VAL A 20 -7.95 3.18 18.48
N SER A 21 -8.85 2.43 19.09
CA SER A 21 -8.48 1.33 19.96
C SER A 21 -7.68 0.39 19.06
N SER A 22 -6.37 0.39 19.19
CA SER A 22 -5.47 -0.47 18.43
C SER A 22 -5.77 -1.92 18.82
N ASN A 23 -6.77 -2.49 18.17
CA ASN A 23 -6.96 -3.93 18.18
C ASN A 23 -5.95 -4.54 17.22
N ALA A 24 -4.89 -5.02 17.80
CA ALA A 24 -3.79 -5.81 17.32
C ALA A 24 -2.49 -5.00 17.10
N ALA A 25 -1.83 -4.63 18.18
CA ALA A 25 -0.40 -4.42 18.10
C ALA A 25 0.23 -5.74 17.62
N PHE A 26 1.01 -5.68 16.55
CA PHE A 26 1.79 -6.84 16.10
C PHE A 26 2.68 -7.33 17.24
N ASN A 27 2.93 -8.64 17.32
CA ASN A 27 3.74 -9.24 18.38
C ASN A 27 5.21 -8.78 18.36
N ASP A 28 5.63 -8.16 17.25
CA ASP A 28 6.95 -7.57 17.02
C ASP A 28 6.90 -6.04 16.82
N ALA A 29 5.84 -5.38 17.29
CA ALA A 29 5.67 -3.92 17.16
C ALA A 29 6.83 -3.12 17.76
N ASN A 30 7.48 -3.68 18.80
CA ASN A 30 8.65 -3.08 19.42
C ASN A 30 9.89 -3.02 18.52
N LYS A 31 9.89 -3.72 17.39
CA LYS A 31 10.95 -3.67 16.38
C LYS A 31 10.70 -2.59 15.33
N VAL A 32 9.49 -2.01 15.28
CA VAL A 32 9.18 -0.90 14.38
C VAL A 32 9.91 0.34 14.90
N LYS A 33 10.69 0.99 14.04
CA LYS A 33 11.37 2.24 14.40
C LYS A 33 10.33 3.32 14.73
N ASP A 34 10.57 4.12 15.76
CA ASP A 34 9.66 5.18 16.22
C ASP A 34 9.20 6.11 15.07
N THR A 35 10.09 6.38 14.13
CA THR A 35 9.80 7.19 12.94
C THR A 35 8.63 6.66 12.11
N TYR A 36 8.39 5.34 12.11
CA TYR A 36 7.36 4.67 11.31
C TYR A 36 6.20 4.13 12.15
N ALA A 37 6.31 4.15 13.48
CA ALA A 37 5.35 3.54 14.39
C ALA A 37 3.93 4.09 14.17
N GLU A 38 3.78 5.42 14.11
CA GLU A 38 2.50 6.07 13.85
C GLU A 38 1.90 5.66 12.49
N ALA A 39 2.72 5.63 11.44
CA ALA A 39 2.25 5.24 10.10
C ALA A 39 1.78 3.77 10.06
N VAL A 40 2.51 2.87 10.73
CA VAL A 40 2.13 1.46 10.83
C VAL A 40 0.84 1.31 11.62
N GLU A 41 0.69 2.01 12.74
CA GLU A 41 -0.52 2.00 13.56
C GLU A 41 -1.75 2.50 12.78
N VAL A 42 -1.63 3.64 12.12
CA VAL A 42 -2.72 4.23 11.32
C VAL A 42 -3.13 3.30 10.18
N LEU A 43 -2.18 2.81 9.38
CA LEU A 43 -2.48 1.93 8.24
C LEU A 43 -3.05 0.57 8.68
N THR A 44 -2.63 0.07 9.84
CA THR A 44 -3.19 -1.14 10.46
C THR A 44 -4.60 -0.88 10.97
N GLY A 45 -4.82 0.23 11.68
CA GLY A 45 -6.14 0.64 12.15
C GLY A 45 -7.13 0.86 11.02
N MET A 46 -6.68 1.35 9.88
CA MET A 46 -7.46 1.46 8.64
C MET A 46 -7.70 0.11 7.95
N GLY A 47 -7.01 -0.97 8.34
CA GLY A 47 -7.10 -2.28 7.70
C GLY A 47 -6.36 -2.41 6.37
N VAL A 48 -5.54 -1.43 6.02
CA VAL A 48 -4.69 -1.44 4.81
C VAL A 48 -3.54 -2.44 4.99
N ILE A 49 -2.86 -2.39 6.15
CA ILE A 49 -1.84 -3.34 6.57
C ILE A 49 -2.47 -4.35 7.51
N LYS A 50 -2.23 -5.64 7.27
CA LYS A 50 -2.80 -6.74 8.07
C LYS A 50 -1.75 -7.58 8.79
N GLY A 51 -0.46 -7.42 8.45
CA GLY A 51 0.60 -8.30 8.94
C GLY A 51 0.50 -9.73 8.43
N TYR A 52 1.17 -10.62 9.12
CA TYR A 52 1.26 -12.04 8.78
C TYR A 52 0.36 -12.89 9.70
N GLU A 53 0.09 -14.13 9.30
CA GLU A 53 -0.77 -15.07 10.05
C GLU A 53 -0.23 -15.38 11.45
N ASP A 54 1.07 -15.26 11.66
CA ASP A 54 1.75 -15.43 12.95
C ASP A 54 1.58 -14.22 13.88
N GLY A 55 0.84 -13.20 13.46
CA GLY A 55 0.61 -11.96 14.21
C GLY A 55 1.77 -10.97 14.15
N SER A 56 2.78 -11.20 13.31
CA SER A 56 3.92 -10.29 13.13
C SER A 56 3.69 -9.27 12.02
N PHE A 57 4.46 -8.18 12.07
CA PHE A 57 4.57 -7.19 10.99
C PHE A 57 5.84 -7.39 10.16
N LYS A 58 6.92 -7.89 10.78
CA LYS A 58 8.25 -8.11 10.19
C LYS A 58 8.87 -6.85 9.60
N PRO A 59 9.09 -5.80 10.41
CA PRO A 59 9.52 -4.48 9.92
C PRO A 59 10.88 -4.49 9.22
N GLU A 60 11.73 -5.47 9.52
CA GLU A 60 13.05 -5.64 8.88
C GLU A 60 13.01 -6.65 7.71
N GLY A 61 11.85 -7.24 7.47
CA GLY A 61 11.65 -8.21 6.38
C GLY A 61 11.49 -7.51 5.04
N SER A 62 11.88 -8.21 3.98
CA SER A 62 11.55 -7.77 2.62
C SER A 62 10.09 -8.06 2.33
N ILE A 63 9.43 -7.13 1.63
CA ILE A 63 8.06 -7.29 1.16
C ILE A 63 8.06 -7.78 -0.30
N THR A 64 7.14 -8.68 -0.62
CA THR A 64 7.00 -9.22 -1.98
C THR A 64 6.10 -8.34 -2.84
N ARG A 65 6.22 -8.51 -4.16
CA ARG A 65 5.37 -7.82 -5.14
C ARG A 65 3.89 -8.14 -4.96
N ALA A 66 3.55 -9.37 -4.56
CA ALA A 66 2.18 -9.78 -4.26
C ALA A 66 1.62 -9.07 -3.01
N GLU A 67 2.42 -8.91 -1.97
CA GLU A 67 2.03 -8.20 -0.74
C GLU A 67 1.80 -6.70 -1.01
N VAL A 68 2.67 -6.07 -1.79
CA VAL A 68 2.46 -4.67 -2.19
C VAL A 68 1.20 -4.54 -3.05
N ALA A 69 0.91 -5.48 -3.97
CA ALA A 69 -0.33 -5.44 -4.74
C ALA A 69 -1.58 -5.51 -3.86
N ALA A 70 -1.54 -6.28 -2.76
CA ALA A 70 -2.65 -6.32 -1.80
C ALA A 70 -2.83 -4.99 -1.04
N VAL A 71 -1.74 -4.34 -0.64
CA VAL A 71 -1.77 -3.01 -0.02
C VAL A 71 -2.34 -1.98 -1.00
N VAL A 72 -1.85 -1.95 -2.24
CA VAL A 72 -2.30 -1.04 -3.30
C VAL A 72 -3.78 -1.22 -3.60
N TYR A 73 -4.26 -2.48 -3.69
CA TYR A 73 -5.68 -2.79 -3.86
C TYR A 73 -6.53 -2.15 -2.76
N ARG A 74 -6.18 -2.37 -1.48
CA ARG A 74 -6.94 -1.85 -0.34
C ARG A 74 -6.95 -0.33 -0.29
N ILE A 75 -5.82 0.32 -0.60
CA ILE A 75 -5.74 1.79 -0.69
C ILE A 75 -6.66 2.30 -1.79
N TYR A 76 -6.57 1.73 -2.98
CA TYR A 76 -7.27 2.22 -4.17
C TYR A 76 -8.78 1.99 -4.12
N THR A 77 -9.20 0.80 -3.65
CA THR A 77 -10.63 0.41 -3.64
C THR A 77 -11.35 0.75 -2.34
N ALA A 78 -10.61 1.06 -1.27
CA ALA A 78 -11.11 1.14 0.10
C ALA A 78 -11.78 -0.17 0.60
N ASP A 79 -11.60 -1.31 -0.11
CA ASP A 79 -12.07 -2.62 0.30
C ASP A 79 -11.08 -3.30 1.27
N VAL A 80 -10.92 -2.69 2.43
CA VAL A 80 -9.98 -3.16 3.46
C VAL A 80 -10.36 -4.51 4.09
N LYS A 81 -11.60 -4.97 3.87
CA LYS A 81 -12.08 -6.29 4.31
C LYS A 81 -11.91 -7.37 3.23
N ASP A 82 -11.39 -7.01 2.07
CA ASP A 82 -11.14 -7.90 0.94
C ASP A 82 -12.40 -8.67 0.47
N LYS A 83 -13.58 -8.06 0.61
CA LYS A 83 -14.86 -8.71 0.34
C LYS A 83 -15.04 -9.11 -1.12
N ASN A 84 -14.49 -8.31 -2.03
CA ASN A 84 -14.68 -8.48 -3.47
C ASN A 84 -13.52 -9.16 -4.15
N ILE A 85 -12.46 -9.48 -3.41
CA ILE A 85 -11.19 -9.94 -4.00
C ILE A 85 -11.33 -11.23 -4.82
N GLY A 86 -12.19 -12.14 -4.37
CA GLY A 86 -12.45 -13.40 -5.07
C GLY A 86 -13.00 -13.21 -6.49
N LEU A 87 -13.70 -12.11 -6.75
CA LEU A 87 -14.26 -11.79 -8.06
C LEU A 87 -13.18 -11.57 -9.13
N TYR A 88 -11.99 -11.17 -8.70
CA TYR A 88 -10.89 -10.78 -9.60
C TYR A 88 -9.83 -11.87 -9.77
N ALA A 89 -9.96 -13.02 -9.12
CA ALA A 89 -8.98 -14.10 -9.17
C ALA A 89 -8.75 -14.68 -10.57
N GLY A 90 -9.77 -14.61 -11.44
CA GLY A 90 -9.68 -15.06 -12.83
C GLY A 90 -9.26 -13.98 -13.84
N TYR A 91 -9.04 -12.73 -13.38
CA TYR A 91 -8.75 -11.61 -14.30
C TYR A 91 -7.27 -11.41 -14.60
N SER A 92 -6.39 -12.16 -13.97
CA SER A 92 -4.95 -11.99 -14.20
C SER A 92 -4.50 -12.57 -15.54
N LYS A 93 -3.77 -11.78 -16.30
CA LYS A 93 -3.07 -12.19 -17.51
C LYS A 93 -1.74 -12.91 -17.25
N PHE A 94 -1.30 -12.95 -15.98
CA PHE A 94 -0.01 -13.53 -15.59
C PHE A 94 -0.15 -15.03 -15.33
N ASP A 95 0.80 -15.80 -15.81
CA ASP A 95 0.83 -17.27 -15.73
C ASP A 95 1.73 -17.81 -14.61
N ASP A 96 2.45 -16.93 -13.90
CA ASP A 96 3.43 -17.25 -12.87
C ASP A 96 2.91 -17.06 -11.43
N LEU A 97 1.60 -17.07 -11.23
CA LEU A 97 0.98 -16.84 -9.91
C LEU A 97 0.91 -18.10 -9.04
N THR A 98 1.49 -19.22 -9.47
CA THR A 98 1.61 -20.43 -8.67
C THR A 98 2.47 -20.15 -7.43
N GLY A 99 2.00 -20.59 -6.25
CA GLY A 99 2.65 -20.26 -4.96
C GLY A 99 2.15 -18.96 -4.31
N ALA A 100 1.50 -18.09 -5.09
CA ALA A 100 0.85 -16.87 -4.61
C ALA A 100 -0.65 -16.86 -4.89
N ASN A 101 -1.32 -18.02 -4.75
CA ASN A 101 -2.76 -18.17 -5.05
C ASN A 101 -3.65 -17.18 -4.28
N TRP A 102 -3.28 -16.85 -3.05
CA TRP A 102 -3.97 -15.88 -2.22
C TRP A 102 -3.99 -14.48 -2.85
N ALA A 103 -2.98 -14.14 -3.64
CA ALA A 103 -2.80 -12.82 -4.22
C ALA A 103 -3.42 -12.66 -5.62
N LYS A 104 -3.94 -13.73 -6.24
CA LYS A 104 -4.47 -13.69 -7.61
C LYS A 104 -5.49 -12.60 -7.84
N GLY A 105 -6.41 -12.38 -6.90
CA GLY A 105 -7.43 -11.35 -7.00
C GLY A 105 -6.84 -9.94 -6.93
N TYR A 106 -5.93 -9.71 -6.00
CA TYR A 106 -5.24 -8.42 -5.84
C TYR A 106 -4.44 -8.07 -7.11
N ILE A 107 -3.63 -9.01 -7.57
CA ILE A 107 -2.82 -8.84 -8.79
C ILE A 107 -3.73 -8.66 -10.01
N GLY A 108 -4.78 -9.47 -10.15
CA GLY A 108 -5.74 -9.39 -11.25
C GLY A 108 -6.42 -8.03 -11.32
N TYR A 109 -6.95 -7.55 -10.19
CA TYR A 109 -7.55 -6.21 -10.13
C TYR A 109 -6.53 -5.10 -10.45
N CYS A 110 -5.42 -5.08 -9.70
CA CYS A 110 -4.43 -4.00 -9.83
C CYS A 110 -3.78 -3.96 -11.22
N ALA A 111 -3.59 -5.10 -11.88
CA ALA A 111 -3.06 -5.15 -13.24
C ALA A 111 -4.07 -4.63 -14.28
N ASN A 112 -5.36 -4.96 -14.12
CA ASN A 112 -6.42 -4.43 -14.99
C ASN A 112 -6.64 -2.92 -14.81
N ALA A 113 -6.47 -2.42 -13.59
CA ALA A 113 -6.54 -1.00 -13.26
C ALA A 113 -5.22 -0.25 -13.51
N GLU A 114 -4.21 -0.91 -14.10
CA GLU A 114 -2.89 -0.37 -14.41
C GLU A 114 -2.09 0.16 -13.20
N LEU A 115 -2.48 -0.25 -11.99
CA LEU A 115 -1.81 0.14 -10.74
C LEU A 115 -0.49 -0.63 -10.54
N VAL A 116 -0.43 -1.86 -11.04
CA VAL A 116 0.78 -2.68 -11.04
C VAL A 116 1.08 -3.17 -12.46
N ARG A 117 2.36 -3.37 -12.73
CA ARG A 117 2.83 -3.90 -14.01
C ARG A 117 3.67 -5.16 -13.77
N GLY A 118 3.58 -6.12 -14.69
CA GLY A 118 4.48 -7.27 -14.70
C GLY A 118 5.86 -6.91 -15.26
N TYR A 119 6.78 -7.84 -15.17
CA TYR A 119 8.07 -7.74 -15.85
C TYR A 119 7.91 -7.81 -17.38
N ASN A 120 6.88 -8.52 -17.81
CA ASN A 120 6.45 -8.60 -19.22
C ASN A 120 4.95 -8.92 -19.30
N ALA A 121 4.47 -9.29 -20.48
CA ALA A 121 3.05 -9.52 -20.73
C ALA A 121 2.44 -10.66 -19.89
N THR A 122 3.22 -11.67 -19.49
CA THR A 122 2.76 -12.88 -18.82
C THR A 122 3.41 -13.15 -17.47
N LYS A 123 4.42 -12.39 -17.08
CA LYS A 123 5.17 -12.59 -15.82
C LYS A 123 5.00 -11.41 -14.89
N PHE A 124 4.53 -11.68 -13.67
CA PHE A 124 4.40 -10.70 -12.59
C PHE A 124 5.54 -10.77 -11.59
N GLY A 125 6.05 -11.97 -11.26
CA GLY A 125 7.02 -12.21 -10.19
C GLY A 125 6.41 -12.03 -8.80
N PRO A 126 5.31 -12.74 -8.44
CA PRO A 126 4.55 -12.46 -7.22
C PRO A 126 5.36 -12.66 -5.94
N LEU A 127 6.29 -13.60 -5.94
CA LEU A 127 7.12 -13.94 -4.77
C LEU A 127 8.45 -13.17 -4.72
N ASP A 128 8.75 -12.38 -5.75
CA ASP A 128 9.97 -11.59 -5.77
C ASP A 128 9.85 -10.41 -4.81
N ASN A 129 10.92 -10.09 -4.12
CA ASN A 129 10.99 -8.90 -3.29
C ASN A 129 10.95 -7.65 -4.16
N VAL A 130 10.31 -6.60 -3.68
CA VAL A 130 10.34 -5.29 -4.34
C VAL A 130 11.48 -4.43 -3.80
N THR A 131 12.03 -3.59 -4.68
CA THR A 131 12.83 -2.44 -4.25
C THR A 131 11.91 -1.31 -3.75
N GLY A 132 12.45 -0.36 -2.98
CA GLY A 132 11.69 0.82 -2.56
C GLY A 132 11.09 1.58 -3.75
N TYR A 133 11.86 1.74 -4.84
CA TYR A 133 11.36 2.39 -6.07
C TYR A 133 10.20 1.63 -6.73
N GLN A 134 10.27 0.30 -6.75
CA GLN A 134 9.19 -0.52 -7.32
C GLN A 134 7.90 -0.39 -6.50
N ALA A 135 7.99 -0.47 -5.17
CA ALA A 135 6.85 -0.28 -4.29
C ALA A 135 6.26 1.12 -4.43
N LEU A 136 7.12 2.14 -4.46
CA LEU A 136 6.72 3.52 -4.59
C LEU A 136 6.03 3.80 -5.93
N ALA A 137 6.52 3.21 -7.04
CA ALA A 137 5.85 3.31 -8.34
C ALA A 137 4.43 2.73 -8.31
N MET A 138 4.20 1.60 -7.63
CA MET A 138 2.88 1.01 -7.49
C MET A 138 1.94 1.91 -6.67
N ILE A 139 2.44 2.50 -5.58
CA ILE A 139 1.67 3.43 -4.74
C ILE A 139 1.35 4.70 -5.51
N LEU A 140 2.31 5.30 -6.20
CA LEU A 140 2.10 6.51 -6.98
C LEU A 140 1.10 6.31 -8.11
N ARG A 141 1.08 5.14 -8.77
CA ARG A 141 0.03 4.80 -9.75
C ARG A 141 -1.36 4.76 -9.09
N ALA A 142 -1.47 4.20 -7.90
CA ALA A 142 -2.73 4.23 -7.15
C ALA A 142 -3.19 5.65 -6.78
N MET A 143 -2.26 6.58 -6.66
CA MET A 143 -2.54 8.02 -6.46
C MET A 143 -2.85 8.76 -7.77
N GLY A 144 -2.82 8.08 -8.93
CA GLY A 144 -3.14 8.66 -10.24
C GLY A 144 -1.97 9.26 -11.00
N TYR A 145 -0.74 8.97 -10.60
CA TYR A 145 0.48 9.30 -11.35
C TYR A 145 0.83 8.20 -12.37
N ASP A 146 1.78 8.44 -13.26
CA ASP A 146 2.18 7.51 -14.34
C ASP A 146 1.12 7.33 -15.46
N LYS A 147 0.30 8.35 -15.71
CA LYS A 147 -0.78 8.28 -16.72
C LYS A 147 -0.27 8.12 -18.14
N ASN A 148 0.92 8.65 -18.43
CA ASN A 148 1.55 8.58 -19.74
C ASN A 148 2.72 7.60 -19.79
N GLY A 149 2.89 6.76 -18.75
CA GLY A 149 3.98 5.79 -18.66
C GLY A 149 5.32 6.37 -18.21
N GLU A 150 5.28 7.44 -17.40
CA GLU A 150 6.48 8.12 -16.89
C GLU A 150 7.38 7.17 -16.08
N PHE A 151 6.79 6.17 -15.43
CA PHE A 151 7.52 5.17 -14.61
C PHE A 151 7.86 3.93 -15.41
N THR A 152 8.32 4.11 -16.67
CA THR A 152 8.74 3.03 -17.57
C THR A 152 9.99 3.43 -18.35
N GLY A 153 10.64 2.44 -18.98
CA GLY A 153 11.83 2.67 -19.81
C GLY A 153 13.06 3.01 -18.97
N SER A 154 14.10 3.54 -19.64
CA SER A 154 15.34 3.94 -18.99
C SER A 154 15.11 5.15 -18.08
N GLY A 155 15.61 5.10 -16.83
CA GLY A 155 15.49 6.22 -15.87
C GLY A 155 14.14 6.28 -15.15
N TRP A 156 13.29 5.27 -15.22
CA TRP A 156 11.99 5.24 -14.54
C TRP A 156 12.11 5.46 -13.02
N GLU A 157 13.17 4.97 -12.39
CA GLU A 157 13.44 5.16 -10.96
C GLU A 157 13.64 6.64 -10.61
N LEU A 158 14.34 7.38 -11.49
CA LEU A 158 14.52 8.81 -11.32
C LEU A 158 13.18 9.56 -11.40
N HIS A 159 12.30 9.19 -12.33
CA HIS A 159 10.98 9.79 -12.43
C HIS A 159 10.11 9.49 -11.21
N VAL A 160 10.18 8.27 -10.69
CA VAL A 160 9.52 7.90 -9.42
C VAL A 160 10.05 8.74 -8.26
N ALA A 161 11.39 8.85 -8.11
CA ALA A 161 12.01 9.64 -7.06
C ALA A 161 11.63 11.12 -7.15
N GLN A 162 11.68 11.71 -8.34
CA GLN A 162 11.32 13.12 -8.55
C GLN A 162 9.84 13.37 -8.20
N THR A 163 8.94 12.50 -8.63
CA THR A 163 7.51 12.61 -8.31
C THR A 163 7.28 12.52 -6.81
N ALA A 164 7.90 11.53 -6.15
CA ALA A 164 7.78 11.35 -4.70
C ALA A 164 8.36 12.54 -3.91
N GLN A 165 9.47 13.11 -4.39
CA GLN A 165 10.07 14.31 -3.79
C GLN A 165 9.16 15.53 -3.92
N GLN A 166 8.59 15.75 -5.11
CA GLN A 166 7.64 16.86 -5.36
C GLN A 166 6.40 16.77 -4.46
N LEU A 167 5.96 15.56 -4.15
CA LEU A 167 4.83 15.28 -3.27
C LEU A 167 5.21 15.32 -1.77
N GLY A 168 6.49 15.48 -1.45
CA GLY A 168 6.99 15.47 -0.07
C GLY A 168 6.98 14.09 0.61
N ILE A 169 6.73 13.01 -0.14
CA ILE A 169 6.65 11.64 0.40
C ILE A 169 7.98 11.19 0.98
N LEU A 170 9.10 11.58 0.34
CA LEU A 170 10.45 11.18 0.75
C LEU A 170 10.99 11.94 1.97
N LYS A 171 10.33 13.00 2.41
CA LYS A 171 10.83 13.87 3.48
C LYS A 171 11.09 13.12 4.79
N ASN A 172 10.33 12.06 5.05
CA ASN A 172 10.43 11.26 6.27
C ASN A 172 10.72 9.77 5.98
N ALA A 173 10.95 9.41 4.72
CA ALA A 173 11.12 8.01 4.33
C ALA A 173 12.56 7.50 4.42
N GLY A 174 13.53 8.38 4.74
CA GLY A 174 14.94 8.00 4.69
C GLY A 174 15.32 7.61 3.25
N ALA A 175 15.62 8.61 2.40
CA ALA A 175 15.88 8.41 0.97
C ALA A 175 17.03 7.43 0.68
N GLU A 176 17.85 7.15 1.66
CA GLU A 176 18.92 6.16 1.62
C GLU A 176 18.42 4.70 1.57
N ASN A 177 17.13 4.46 1.79
CA ASN A 177 16.51 3.12 1.83
C ASN A 177 15.61 2.81 0.62
N LEU A 178 15.68 3.60 -0.43
CA LEU A 178 14.91 3.38 -1.66
C LEU A 178 15.62 2.43 -2.62
#